data_0d12a5c637e18dcd76840608e22f7131
#
_entry.id   0d12a5c637e18dcd76840608e22f7131
#
_cell.length_a   1.000
_cell.length_b   1.000
_cell.length_c   1.000
_cell.angle_alpha   90.00
_cell.angle_beta   90.00
_cell.angle_gamma   90.00
#
_symmetry.space_group_name_H-M   'P 1'
#
loop_
_entity.id
_entity.type
_entity.pdbx_description
1 polymer ?
#
loop_
_entity_poly.entity_id
_entity_poly.type
_entity_poly.pdbx_seq_one_letter_code
_entity_poly.pdbx_strand_id
1 'polypeptide(L)'
;MRKLLHPEDVRARCKRQFAREHLAWLGQPGAMDLPQTLTLGAPTQSEAAAEPQAVRAWADAWSAWEGSQQPGRIDWETRQWPRLGAQRLPVSLVLSSVEEVAELADQGSRWRRAVARHQLLCGVCAWLTGQPAPQRLFDALADYSDVDFERLVALMRWLDDHPDSGLHLRQLPVVGLDTKWVEQRRGLIVDLAQGRLPQPRGEQAGRDLHALLGLVKPPARIRLRLLDHGLRRQVGGLGDIEAPLEELASLPLAPRLAFIVENLESGLALPAVPGAVALMKLGHAVNLLRQLPWLRPARVVVWGDLDTHGFAILDRVRAMLPQAGSMLMDRDTLLSHRSLWVEEPRPYDGPDLERLSESESLVFNGLVADAWGVRVRLEQERLPWPLILTALAQF
;
A
#
# COMPACT_ATOMS: atom_id res chain seq x y z
N MET A 1 37.58 -0.27 29.86
CA MET A 1 38.33 0.13 28.65
C MET A 1 37.41 0.85 27.70
N ARG A 2 37.84 1.93 27.09
CA ARG A 2 37.06 2.58 25.99
C ARG A 2 36.94 1.57 24.86
N LYS A 3 35.76 1.55 24.17
CA LYS A 3 35.60 0.66 23.03
C LYS A 3 36.49 1.15 21.88
N LEU A 4 37.45 0.33 21.47
CA LEU A 4 38.23 0.54 20.25
C LEU A 4 37.31 0.29 19.06
N LEU A 5 37.08 1.30 18.22
CA LEU A 5 36.29 1.13 16.99
C LEU A 5 37.18 0.61 15.87
N HIS A 6 36.87 -0.55 15.36
CA HIS A 6 37.52 -1.15 14.19
C HIS A 6 36.88 -0.64 12.88
N PRO A 7 37.59 -0.78 11.75
CA PRO A 7 37.03 -0.43 10.43
C PRO A 7 35.64 -1.00 10.16
N GLU A 8 35.35 -2.21 10.59
CA GLU A 8 34.07 -2.89 10.48
C GLU A 8 32.96 -2.23 11.31
N ASP A 9 33.26 -1.75 12.53
CA ASP A 9 32.32 -1.00 13.37
C ASP A 9 31.89 0.31 12.68
N VAL A 10 32.87 0.98 12.06
CA VAL A 10 32.63 2.24 11.31
C VAL A 10 31.77 1.96 10.08
N ARG A 11 32.08 0.93 9.29
CA ARG A 11 31.22 0.53 8.15
C ARG A 11 29.79 0.22 8.60
N ALA A 12 29.64 -0.56 9.67
CA ALA A 12 28.33 -0.87 10.24
C ALA A 12 27.57 0.40 10.70
N ARG A 13 28.31 1.39 11.24
CA ARG A 13 27.72 2.69 11.61
C ARG A 13 27.28 3.48 10.39
N CYS A 14 28.11 3.58 9.36
CA CYS A 14 27.78 4.25 8.10
C CYS A 14 26.58 3.59 7.40
N LYS A 15 26.49 2.26 7.39
CA LYS A 15 25.31 1.53 6.86
C LYS A 15 24.02 1.94 7.57
N ARG A 16 24.00 1.97 8.90
CA ARG A 16 22.82 2.40 9.66
C ARG A 16 22.48 3.87 9.43
N GLN A 17 23.48 4.74 9.36
CA GLN A 17 23.29 6.15 9.11
C GLN A 17 22.73 6.38 7.70
N PHE A 18 23.32 5.76 6.68
CA PHE A 18 22.84 5.84 5.30
C PHE A 18 21.39 5.36 5.19
N ALA A 19 21.07 4.21 5.75
CA ALA A 19 19.72 3.66 5.72
C ALA A 19 18.68 4.61 6.33
N ARG A 20 19.05 5.41 7.31
CA ARG A 20 18.15 6.36 7.99
C ARG A 20 18.06 7.72 7.29
N GLU A 21 19.14 8.21 6.69
CA GLU A 21 19.29 9.62 6.33
C GLU A 21 19.43 9.89 4.82
N HIS A 22 19.67 8.86 4.00
CA HIS A 22 19.95 9.03 2.56
C HIS A 22 18.86 9.80 1.79
N LEU A 23 17.58 9.69 2.19
CA LEU A 23 16.49 10.42 1.54
C LEU A 23 16.56 11.94 1.84
N ALA A 24 16.94 12.29 3.06
CA ALA A 24 17.16 13.70 3.42
C ALA A 24 18.36 14.25 2.64
N TRP A 25 19.46 13.52 2.60
CA TRP A 25 20.67 13.93 1.87
C TRP A 25 20.43 14.07 0.36
N LEU A 26 19.60 13.19 -0.22
CA LEU A 26 19.27 13.24 -1.64
C LEU A 26 18.48 14.49 -2.01
N GLY A 27 17.49 14.87 -1.21
CA GLY A 27 16.58 15.98 -1.52
C GLY A 27 17.03 17.34 -0.95
N GLN A 28 17.88 17.34 0.06
CA GLN A 28 18.34 18.55 0.77
C GLN A 28 19.87 18.60 0.78
N PRO A 29 20.50 19.23 -0.23
CA PRO A 29 21.94 19.47 -0.17
C PRO A 29 22.32 20.22 1.11
N GLY A 30 23.23 19.66 1.89
CA GLY A 30 23.62 20.23 3.19
C GLY A 30 22.88 19.67 4.41
N ALA A 31 21.98 18.71 4.25
CA ALA A 31 21.30 18.04 5.37
C ALA A 31 22.24 17.22 6.28
N MET A 32 23.46 16.94 5.83
CA MET A 32 24.50 16.31 6.63
C MET A 32 25.51 17.38 7.09
N ASP A 33 25.78 17.43 8.39
CA ASP A 33 26.86 18.24 8.94
C ASP A 33 28.21 17.66 8.51
N LEU A 34 28.94 18.39 7.70
CA LEU A 34 30.24 17.98 7.16
C LEU A 34 31.31 19.01 7.52
N PRO A 35 32.54 18.57 7.80
CA PRO A 35 32.99 17.18 7.88
C PRO A 35 32.49 16.46 9.13
N GLN A 36 32.09 15.18 8.99
CA GLN A 36 31.73 14.34 10.13
C GLN A 36 32.96 13.66 10.71
N THR A 37 33.20 13.88 12.00
CA THR A 37 34.33 13.27 12.74
C THR A 37 33.85 12.11 13.60
N LEU A 38 34.41 10.93 13.38
CA LEU A 38 34.16 9.70 14.14
C LEU A 38 35.35 9.41 15.04
N THR A 39 35.17 9.53 16.36
CA THR A 39 36.22 9.17 17.34
C THR A 39 36.44 7.67 17.37
N LEU A 40 37.68 7.19 17.22
CA LEU A 40 38.03 5.80 17.09
C LEU A 40 38.32 5.11 18.44
N GLY A 41 38.28 5.86 19.55
CA GLY A 41 38.42 5.31 20.89
C GLY A 41 39.86 5.11 21.31
N ALA A 42 40.82 5.94 20.85
CA ALA A 42 42.23 5.86 21.19
C ALA A 42 42.46 5.67 22.71
N PRO A 43 43.18 4.58 23.15
CA PRO A 43 43.30 4.19 24.53
C PRO A 43 44.20 5.13 25.33
N THR A 44 44.11 5.08 26.65
CA THR A 44 45.09 5.64 27.59
C THR A 44 46.26 4.69 27.72
N GLN A 45 47.38 5.17 28.34
CA GLN A 45 48.56 4.31 28.59
C GLN A 45 48.23 3.07 29.43
N SER A 46 47.39 3.21 30.46
CA SER A 46 47.00 2.08 31.32
C SER A 46 46.14 1.04 30.56
N GLU A 47 45.24 1.48 29.71
CA GLU A 47 44.43 0.58 28.88
C GLU A 47 45.29 -0.13 27.84
N ALA A 48 46.24 0.59 27.21
CA ALA A 48 47.17 0.00 26.25
C ALA A 48 48.16 -0.98 26.89
N ALA A 49 48.56 -0.72 28.12
CA ALA A 49 49.45 -1.66 28.86
C ALA A 49 48.69 -2.93 29.30
N ALA A 50 47.39 -2.83 29.56
CA ALA A 50 46.55 -3.99 29.91
C ALA A 50 46.30 -4.94 28.71
N GLU A 51 46.12 -4.38 27.50
CA GLU A 51 45.80 -5.16 26.28
C GLU A 51 46.68 -4.75 25.07
N PRO A 52 48.01 -4.92 25.15
CA PRO A 52 48.93 -4.38 24.13
C PRO A 52 48.76 -5.00 22.75
N GLN A 53 48.38 -6.29 22.69
CA GLN A 53 48.13 -6.97 21.40
C GLN A 53 46.86 -6.45 20.71
N ALA A 54 45.79 -6.24 21.46
CA ALA A 54 44.53 -5.71 20.92
C ALA A 54 44.72 -4.29 20.40
N VAL A 55 45.45 -3.42 21.15
CA VAL A 55 45.72 -2.04 20.71
C VAL A 55 46.60 -2.01 19.46
N ARG A 56 47.61 -2.89 19.37
CA ARG A 56 48.47 -3.01 18.18
C ARG A 56 47.64 -3.46 16.96
N ALA A 57 46.88 -4.54 17.08
CA ALA A 57 46.04 -5.04 16.00
C ALA A 57 45.02 -3.98 15.50
N TRP A 58 44.44 -3.20 16.43
CA TRP A 58 43.56 -2.10 16.10
C TRP A 58 44.28 -0.97 15.33
N ALA A 59 45.47 -0.54 15.77
CA ALA A 59 46.23 0.49 15.07
C ALA A 59 46.73 0.00 13.69
N ASP A 60 47.14 -1.25 13.57
CA ASP A 60 47.54 -1.89 12.31
C ASP A 60 46.38 -1.96 11.33
N ALA A 61 45.12 -2.25 11.79
CA ALA A 61 43.94 -2.28 10.96
C ALA A 61 43.64 -0.88 10.36
N TRP A 62 43.82 0.20 11.13
CA TRP A 62 43.67 1.56 10.62
C TRP A 62 44.80 2.01 9.69
N SER A 63 46.01 1.54 9.93
CA SER A 63 47.14 1.73 9.00
C SER A 63 46.91 1.04 7.66
N ALA A 64 46.38 -0.17 7.70
CA ALA A 64 45.98 -0.90 6.48
C ALA A 64 44.84 -0.18 5.74
N TRP A 65 43.86 0.40 6.46
CA TRP A 65 42.80 1.23 5.89
C TRP A 65 43.37 2.41 5.11
N GLU A 66 44.28 3.19 5.71
CA GLU A 66 44.91 4.34 5.07
C GLU A 66 45.72 3.90 3.83
N GLY A 67 46.45 2.80 3.89
CA GLY A 67 47.22 2.25 2.78
C GLY A 67 46.39 1.72 1.63
N SER A 68 45.12 1.33 1.88
CA SER A 68 44.16 0.83 0.86
C SER A 68 43.29 1.90 0.23
N GLN A 69 43.56 3.16 0.47
CA GLN A 69 42.83 4.30 -0.06
C GLN A 69 41.31 4.24 0.17
N GLN A 70 40.90 3.71 1.33
CA GLN A 70 39.52 3.69 1.73
C GLN A 70 39.00 5.12 2.00
N PRO A 71 37.67 5.34 1.89
CA PRO A 71 37.07 6.65 2.15
C PRO A 71 37.36 7.19 3.55
N GLY A 72 37.50 8.50 3.63
CA GLY A 72 37.77 9.22 4.86
C GLY A 72 39.26 9.41 5.18
N ARG A 73 39.55 10.46 5.91
CA ARG A 73 40.92 10.79 6.37
C ARG A 73 41.06 10.40 7.84
N ILE A 74 42.13 9.67 8.16
CA ILE A 74 42.43 9.30 9.53
C ILE A 74 43.32 10.38 10.17
N ASP A 75 42.91 10.90 11.32
CA ASP A 75 43.74 11.74 12.15
C ASP A 75 44.54 10.88 13.14
N TRP A 76 45.84 10.99 13.04
CA TRP A 76 46.79 10.27 13.88
C TRP A 76 47.38 11.19 14.95
N GLU A 77 47.58 10.65 16.17
CA GLU A 77 48.27 11.31 17.26
C GLU A 77 49.46 10.48 17.73
N THR A 78 50.65 11.10 17.90
CA THR A 78 51.77 10.44 18.52
C THR A 78 51.80 10.78 20.00
N ARG A 79 51.59 9.79 20.87
CA ARG A 79 51.61 9.92 22.31
C ARG A 79 52.92 9.36 22.87
N GLN A 80 53.62 10.16 23.72
CA GLN A 80 54.78 9.76 24.44
C GLN A 80 54.36 9.18 25.78
N TRP A 81 54.50 7.88 25.94
CA TRP A 81 54.15 7.17 27.18
C TRP A 81 55.38 6.73 27.96
N PRO A 82 55.49 7.05 29.26
CA PRO A 82 56.68 6.70 30.06
C PRO A 82 57.06 5.22 30.07
N ARG A 83 56.05 4.33 29.95
CA ARG A 83 56.26 2.86 30.00
C ARG A 83 56.28 2.18 28.63
N LEU A 84 55.65 2.76 27.62
CA LEU A 84 55.47 2.14 26.31
C LEU A 84 56.15 2.92 25.16
N GLY A 85 56.84 4.02 25.48
CA GLY A 85 57.49 4.87 24.48
C GLY A 85 56.52 5.63 23.57
N ALA A 86 57.06 6.02 22.43
CA ALA A 86 56.23 6.73 21.40
C ALA A 86 55.26 5.77 20.74
N GLN A 87 53.96 6.11 20.78
CA GLN A 87 52.89 5.35 20.13
C GLN A 87 52.13 6.23 19.16
N ARG A 88 52.06 5.87 17.88
CA ARG A 88 51.20 6.52 16.87
C ARG A 88 49.85 5.82 16.88
N LEU A 89 48.82 6.56 17.27
CA LEU A 89 47.46 6.04 17.45
C LEU A 89 46.47 6.73 16.54
N PRO A 90 45.54 6.02 15.88
CA PRO A 90 44.45 6.63 15.14
C PRO A 90 43.42 7.20 16.13
N VAL A 91 43.13 8.49 16.04
CA VAL A 91 42.23 9.20 16.98
C VAL A 91 40.84 9.33 16.44
N SER A 92 40.74 9.71 15.17
CA SER A 92 39.46 9.94 14.50
C SER A 92 39.55 9.60 13.02
N LEU A 93 38.37 9.25 12.47
CA LEU A 93 38.13 9.21 11.03
C LEU A 93 37.24 10.41 10.66
N VAL A 94 37.70 11.19 9.69
CA VAL A 94 36.97 12.36 9.17
C VAL A 94 36.39 12.03 7.82
N LEU A 95 35.07 12.13 7.70
CA LEU A 95 34.32 11.96 6.46
C LEU A 95 33.92 13.34 5.94
N SER A 96 34.30 13.68 4.72
CA SER A 96 34.18 15.00 4.13
C SER A 96 32.98 15.12 3.19
N SER A 97 32.35 14.01 2.82
CA SER A 97 31.23 13.99 1.89
C SER A 97 30.22 12.87 2.18
N VAL A 98 29.02 13.02 1.69
CA VAL A 98 27.97 11.96 1.71
C VAL A 98 28.42 10.75 0.89
N GLU A 99 29.16 10.97 -0.19
CA GLU A 99 29.73 9.95 -1.04
C GLU A 99 30.63 9.00 -0.26
N GLU A 100 31.46 9.54 0.63
CA GLU A 100 32.33 8.73 1.50
C GLU A 100 31.52 7.84 2.44
N VAL A 101 30.45 8.39 3.03
CA VAL A 101 29.51 7.60 3.86
C VAL A 101 28.81 6.53 3.04
N ALA A 102 28.36 6.85 1.82
CA ALA A 102 27.70 5.91 0.91
C ALA A 102 28.65 4.77 0.48
N GLU A 103 29.94 5.09 0.19
CA GLU A 103 30.94 4.07 -0.13
C GLU A 103 31.16 3.12 1.05
N LEU A 104 31.30 3.64 2.28
CA LEU A 104 31.44 2.83 3.49
C LEU A 104 30.17 2.02 3.83
N ALA A 105 29.03 2.45 3.33
CA ALA A 105 27.76 1.75 3.43
C ALA A 105 27.53 0.70 2.34
N ASP A 106 28.50 0.48 1.44
CA ASP A 106 28.38 -0.35 0.23
C ASP A 106 27.27 0.14 -0.74
N GLN A 107 26.99 1.44 -0.76
CA GLN A 107 25.97 2.09 -1.60
C GLN A 107 26.56 3.13 -2.57
N GLY A 108 27.87 3.25 -2.67
CA GLY A 108 28.52 4.34 -3.41
C GLY A 108 28.09 4.47 -4.87
N SER A 109 28.07 3.36 -5.63
CA SER A 109 27.62 3.36 -7.03
C SER A 109 26.14 3.71 -7.18
N ARG A 110 25.28 3.15 -6.28
CA ARG A 110 23.86 3.46 -6.26
C ARG A 110 23.60 4.93 -5.90
N TRP A 111 24.34 5.46 -4.92
CA TRP A 111 24.26 6.86 -4.50
C TRP A 111 24.62 7.81 -5.64
N ARG A 112 25.77 7.63 -6.29
CA ARG A 112 26.18 8.48 -7.41
C ARG A 112 25.14 8.50 -8.54
N ARG A 113 24.61 7.31 -8.89
CA ARG A 113 23.56 7.19 -9.90
C ARG A 113 22.27 7.88 -9.48
N ALA A 114 21.85 7.71 -8.23
CA ALA A 114 20.65 8.35 -7.71
C ALA A 114 20.78 9.87 -7.67
N VAL A 115 21.92 10.42 -7.26
CA VAL A 115 22.18 11.88 -7.24
C VAL A 115 22.12 12.46 -8.65
N ALA A 116 22.79 11.83 -9.64
CA ALA A 116 22.78 12.31 -11.00
C ALA A 116 21.36 12.31 -11.60
N ARG A 117 20.59 11.24 -11.38
CA ARG A 117 19.20 11.13 -11.84
C ARG A 117 18.24 12.03 -11.08
N HIS A 118 18.49 12.25 -9.79
CA HIS A 118 17.71 13.20 -8.98
C HIS A 118 17.83 14.62 -9.54
N GLN A 119 19.04 15.05 -9.88
CA GLN A 119 19.27 16.37 -10.50
C GLN A 119 18.48 16.53 -11.81
N LEU A 120 18.47 15.49 -12.67
CA LEU A 120 17.68 15.50 -13.89
C LEU A 120 16.17 15.56 -13.62
N LEU A 121 15.70 14.80 -12.62
CA LEU A 121 14.28 14.78 -12.25
C LEU A 121 13.83 16.11 -11.61
N CYS A 122 14.67 16.77 -10.84
CA CYS A 122 14.40 18.10 -10.29
C CYS A 122 14.18 19.17 -11.36
N GLY A 123 14.79 19.01 -12.55
CA GLY A 123 14.52 19.86 -13.71
C GLY A 123 13.09 19.78 -14.25
N VAL A 124 12.37 18.72 -13.89
CA VAL A 124 10.95 18.52 -14.24
C VAL A 124 10.05 18.65 -13.01
N CYS A 125 10.49 18.12 -11.88
CA CYS A 125 9.78 18.12 -10.61
C CYS A 125 10.46 19.07 -9.61
N ALA A 126 10.37 20.38 -9.83
CA ALA A 126 11.08 21.39 -9.03
C ALA A 126 10.79 21.29 -7.52
N TRP A 127 9.61 20.80 -7.13
CA TRP A 127 9.22 20.59 -5.74
C TRP A 127 10.08 19.55 -5.00
N LEU A 128 10.81 18.70 -5.70
CA LEU A 128 11.74 17.73 -5.09
C LEU A 128 12.95 18.40 -4.44
N THR A 129 13.24 19.66 -4.79
CA THR A 129 14.40 20.40 -4.28
C THR A 129 14.10 20.98 -2.90
N GLY A 130 15.02 20.80 -1.95
CA GLY A 130 14.97 21.43 -0.64
C GLY A 130 14.11 20.71 0.41
N GLN A 131 13.61 19.53 0.12
CA GLN A 131 12.90 18.69 1.08
C GLN A 131 13.35 17.22 0.94
N PRO A 132 13.14 16.38 1.97
CA PRO A 132 13.50 14.97 1.91
C PRO A 132 12.85 14.29 0.70
N ALA A 133 13.61 13.44 0.02
CA ALA A 133 13.09 12.68 -1.12
C ALA A 133 12.01 11.68 -0.66
N PRO A 134 10.97 11.43 -1.48
CA PRO A 134 9.99 10.37 -1.21
C PRO A 134 10.64 9.00 -0.98
N GLN A 135 10.06 8.20 -0.10
CA GLN A 135 10.66 6.93 0.36
C GLN A 135 11.05 5.98 -0.78
N ARG A 136 10.25 5.93 -1.85
CA ARG A 136 10.49 5.03 -2.99
C ARG A 136 11.44 5.61 -4.03
N LEU A 137 11.81 6.89 -3.91
CA LEU A 137 12.51 7.60 -4.97
C LEU A 137 13.96 7.14 -5.09
N PHE A 138 14.68 6.94 -3.99
CA PHE A 138 16.09 6.54 -4.04
C PHE A 138 16.29 5.23 -4.82
N ASP A 139 15.53 4.19 -4.48
CA ASP A 139 15.64 2.89 -5.15
C ASP A 139 15.27 2.99 -6.64
N ALA A 140 14.25 3.77 -6.97
CA ALA A 140 13.90 4.00 -8.38
C ALA A 140 15.02 4.69 -9.16
N LEU A 141 15.64 5.73 -8.58
CA LEU A 141 16.75 6.45 -9.22
C LEU A 141 18.02 5.59 -9.31
N ALA A 142 18.29 4.77 -8.30
CA ALA A 142 19.46 3.92 -8.24
C ALA A 142 19.36 2.69 -9.16
N ASP A 143 18.20 2.04 -9.21
CA ASP A 143 18.07 0.67 -9.72
C ASP A 143 17.29 0.56 -11.03
N TYR A 144 16.47 1.56 -11.41
CA TYR A 144 15.78 1.51 -12.71
C TYR A 144 16.76 1.45 -13.87
N SER A 145 16.39 0.74 -14.93
CA SER A 145 17.08 0.84 -16.22
C SER A 145 17.05 2.29 -16.72
N ASP A 146 17.97 2.65 -17.61
CA ASP A 146 17.97 4.00 -18.19
C ASP A 146 16.66 4.26 -18.95
N VAL A 147 16.15 3.26 -19.66
CA VAL A 147 14.86 3.34 -20.36
C VAL A 147 13.69 3.58 -19.42
N ASP A 148 13.63 2.90 -18.25
CA ASP A 148 12.56 3.12 -17.29
C ASP A 148 12.66 4.49 -16.60
N PHE A 149 13.89 4.96 -16.36
CA PHE A 149 14.10 6.30 -15.82
C PHE A 149 13.69 7.39 -16.82
N GLU A 150 14.08 7.24 -18.09
CA GLU A 150 13.65 8.16 -19.15
C GLU A 150 12.13 8.21 -19.32
N ARG A 151 11.45 7.06 -19.25
CA ARG A 151 9.98 7.00 -19.23
C ARG A 151 9.38 7.74 -18.04
N LEU A 152 9.97 7.57 -16.85
CA LEU A 152 9.49 8.29 -15.65
C LEU A 152 9.62 9.81 -15.83
N VAL A 153 10.77 10.29 -16.31
CA VAL A 153 11.01 11.71 -16.59
C VAL A 153 10.04 12.23 -17.65
N ALA A 154 9.86 11.48 -18.75
CA ALA A 154 8.94 11.85 -19.82
C ALA A 154 7.48 11.91 -19.32
N LEU A 155 7.07 10.94 -18.50
CA LEU A 155 5.74 10.94 -17.87
C LEU A 155 5.55 12.18 -17.00
N MET A 156 6.50 12.47 -16.10
CA MET A 156 6.37 13.62 -15.19
C MET A 156 6.34 14.95 -15.94
N ARG A 157 7.14 15.10 -16.98
CA ARG A 157 7.13 16.29 -17.85
C ARG A 157 5.79 16.44 -18.56
N TRP A 158 5.28 15.36 -19.15
CA TRP A 158 4.00 15.39 -19.85
C TRP A 158 2.85 15.76 -18.91
N LEU A 159 2.85 15.23 -17.67
CA LEU A 159 1.85 15.57 -16.67
C LEU A 159 1.92 17.02 -16.20
N ASP A 160 3.11 17.62 -16.19
CA ASP A 160 3.28 19.03 -15.83
C ASP A 160 2.70 19.95 -16.92
N ASP A 161 2.91 19.58 -18.17
CA ASP A 161 2.37 20.31 -19.34
C ASP A 161 0.84 20.09 -19.51
N HIS A 162 0.28 18.98 -18.98
CA HIS A 162 -1.12 18.58 -19.18
C HIS A 162 -1.80 18.12 -17.87
N PRO A 163 -2.00 19.03 -16.92
CA PRO A 163 -2.46 18.68 -15.56
C PRO A 163 -3.85 18.02 -15.50
N ASP A 164 -4.74 18.32 -16.47
CA ASP A 164 -6.11 17.80 -16.55
C ASP A 164 -6.41 17.40 -18.00
N SER A 165 -5.69 16.44 -18.52
CA SER A 165 -5.75 16.05 -19.93
C SER A 165 -7.07 15.39 -20.32
N GLY A 166 -7.78 14.78 -19.39
CA GLY A 166 -8.98 13.99 -19.67
C GLY A 166 -8.75 12.77 -20.56
N LEU A 167 -7.51 12.30 -20.69
CA LEU A 167 -7.18 11.10 -21.44
C LEU A 167 -7.29 9.85 -20.58
N HIS A 168 -7.53 8.71 -21.22
CA HIS A 168 -7.31 7.43 -20.57
C HIS A 168 -5.80 7.14 -20.44
N LEU A 169 -5.37 6.41 -19.42
CA LEU A 169 -3.97 6.03 -19.20
C LEU A 169 -3.31 5.44 -20.46
N ARG A 170 -4.05 4.66 -21.25
CA ARG A 170 -3.55 4.04 -22.49
C ARG A 170 -3.27 5.07 -23.60
N GLN A 171 -3.84 6.26 -23.52
CA GLN A 171 -3.70 7.31 -24.54
C GLN A 171 -2.53 8.25 -24.27
N LEU A 172 -1.81 8.08 -23.16
CA LEU A 172 -0.65 8.92 -22.84
C LEU A 172 0.42 8.80 -23.93
N PRO A 173 0.87 9.93 -24.52
CA PRO A 173 1.81 9.92 -25.63
C PRO A 173 3.27 9.81 -25.15
N VAL A 174 3.53 8.92 -24.20
CA VAL A 174 4.86 8.63 -23.67
C VAL A 174 5.34 7.31 -24.26
N VAL A 175 6.43 7.35 -24.99
CA VAL A 175 6.95 6.19 -25.74
C VAL A 175 7.30 5.06 -24.75
N GLY A 176 6.78 3.87 -25.03
CA GLY A 176 7.02 2.67 -24.22
C GLY A 176 6.30 2.64 -22.87
N LEU A 177 5.42 3.61 -22.59
CA LEU A 177 4.55 3.58 -21.43
C LEU A 177 3.33 2.68 -21.70
N ASP A 178 3.05 1.77 -20.78
CA ASP A 178 1.84 0.97 -20.78
C ASP A 178 1.19 0.95 -19.37
N THR A 179 -0.05 0.49 -19.31
CA THR A 179 -0.81 0.42 -18.06
C THR A 179 -0.11 -0.43 -17.00
N LYS A 180 0.49 -1.56 -17.40
CA LYS A 180 1.18 -2.47 -16.49
C LYS A 180 2.43 -1.83 -15.88
N TRP A 181 3.17 -1.08 -16.67
CA TRP A 181 4.34 -0.32 -16.22
C TRP A 181 3.97 0.70 -15.15
N VAL A 182 2.88 1.44 -15.37
CA VAL A 182 2.36 2.44 -14.42
C VAL A 182 1.86 1.78 -13.14
N GLU A 183 1.09 0.69 -13.25
CA GLU A 183 0.57 -0.03 -12.07
C GLU A 183 1.69 -0.63 -11.20
N GLN A 184 2.73 -1.19 -11.80
CA GLN A 184 3.90 -1.70 -11.05
C GLN A 184 4.64 -0.60 -10.29
N ARG A 185 4.59 0.64 -10.76
CA ARG A 185 5.27 1.81 -10.19
C ARG A 185 4.32 2.81 -9.55
N ARG A 186 3.06 2.40 -9.37
CA ARG A 186 1.96 3.22 -8.86
C ARG A 186 2.34 4.04 -7.62
N GLY A 187 2.98 3.39 -6.62
CA GLY A 187 3.35 4.07 -5.38
C GLY A 187 4.29 5.25 -5.60
N LEU A 188 5.34 5.07 -6.41
CA LEU A 188 6.26 6.17 -6.75
C LEU A 188 5.58 7.27 -7.56
N ILE A 189 4.78 6.89 -8.57
CA ILE A 189 4.08 7.85 -9.42
C ILE A 189 3.08 8.68 -8.59
N VAL A 190 2.39 8.06 -7.65
CA VAL A 190 1.50 8.76 -6.69
C VAL A 190 2.29 9.73 -5.83
N ASP A 191 3.40 9.30 -5.23
CA ASP A 191 4.25 10.16 -4.40
C ASP A 191 4.75 11.40 -5.19
N LEU A 192 5.18 11.19 -6.44
CA LEU A 192 5.64 12.27 -7.32
C LEU A 192 4.50 13.19 -7.77
N ALA A 193 3.34 12.64 -8.10
CA ALA A 193 2.18 13.43 -8.52
C ALA A 193 1.58 14.25 -7.37
N GLN A 194 1.56 13.71 -6.15
CA GLN A 194 1.10 14.44 -4.96
C GLN A 194 1.97 15.66 -4.65
N GLY A 195 3.29 15.51 -4.75
CA GLY A 195 4.21 16.62 -4.47
C GLY A 195 4.08 17.80 -5.44
N ARG A 196 3.52 17.56 -6.64
CA ARG A 196 3.23 18.60 -7.62
C ARG A 196 2.05 19.51 -7.21
N LEU A 197 1.14 18.99 -6.40
CA LEU A 197 -0.08 19.73 -6.04
C LEU A 197 0.20 20.75 -4.93
N PRO A 198 -0.31 22.00 -5.05
CA PRO A 198 -0.10 23.05 -4.06
C PRO A 198 -0.75 22.78 -2.69
N GLN A 199 -1.72 21.86 -2.64
CA GLN A 199 -2.33 21.37 -1.40
C GLN A 199 -2.60 19.88 -1.52
N PRO A 200 -2.37 19.05 -0.48
CA PRO A 200 -2.78 17.66 -0.49
C PRO A 200 -4.31 17.60 -0.60
N ARG A 201 -4.81 17.06 -1.70
CA ARG A 201 -6.22 16.66 -1.80
C ARG A 201 -6.48 15.66 -0.68
N GLY A 202 -7.61 15.76 0.02
CA GLY A 202 -7.91 14.93 1.20
C GLY A 202 -7.55 13.45 1.03
N GLU A 203 -7.30 12.74 2.11
CA GLU A 203 -6.64 11.41 2.15
C GLU A 203 -7.14 10.39 1.11
N GLN A 204 -8.41 10.38 0.77
CA GLN A 204 -8.97 9.47 -0.23
C GLN A 204 -8.72 9.94 -1.67
N ALA A 205 -8.85 11.23 -1.95
CA ALA A 205 -8.58 11.81 -3.27
C ALA A 205 -7.07 11.79 -3.60
N GLY A 206 -6.21 11.90 -2.57
CA GLY A 206 -4.76 11.84 -2.70
C GLY A 206 -4.20 10.46 -3.10
N ARG A 207 -5.02 9.40 -3.09
CA ARG A 207 -4.60 8.03 -3.47
C ARG A 207 -5.19 7.58 -4.81
N ASP A 208 -6.10 8.35 -5.40
CA ASP A 208 -6.66 8.02 -6.72
C ASP A 208 -5.69 8.46 -7.82
N LEU A 209 -4.98 7.49 -8.40
CA LEU A 209 -3.99 7.73 -9.45
C LEU A 209 -4.56 8.53 -10.62
N HIS A 210 -5.77 8.21 -11.10
CA HIS A 210 -6.36 8.89 -12.23
C HIS A 210 -6.64 10.37 -11.91
N ALA A 211 -7.19 10.65 -10.73
CA ALA A 211 -7.43 12.02 -10.29
C ALA A 211 -6.14 12.83 -10.12
N LEU A 212 -5.08 12.19 -9.57
CA LEU A 212 -3.76 12.82 -9.41
C LEU A 212 -3.09 13.15 -10.75
N LEU A 213 -3.29 12.31 -11.75
CA LEU A 213 -2.69 12.45 -13.07
C LEU A 213 -3.58 13.24 -14.07
N GLY A 214 -4.76 13.73 -13.64
CA GLY A 214 -5.72 14.40 -14.54
C GLY A 214 -6.25 13.50 -15.65
N LEU A 215 -6.39 12.19 -15.36
CA LEU A 215 -6.84 11.18 -16.31
C LEU A 215 -8.28 10.76 -16.07
N VAL A 216 -8.92 10.26 -17.13
CA VAL A 216 -10.23 9.62 -17.01
C VAL A 216 -10.11 8.34 -16.19
N LYS A 217 -10.90 8.26 -15.12
CA LYS A 217 -11.04 7.04 -14.35
C LYS A 217 -11.96 6.08 -15.10
N PRO A 218 -11.56 4.80 -15.26
CA PRO A 218 -12.48 3.79 -15.76
C PRO A 218 -13.76 3.79 -14.93
N PRO A 219 -14.96 3.72 -15.57
CA PRO A 219 -16.22 3.71 -14.85
C PRO A 219 -16.33 2.48 -13.95
N ALA A 220 -16.92 2.66 -12.78
CA ALA A 220 -17.24 1.54 -11.92
C ALA A 220 -18.21 0.61 -12.65
N ARG A 221 -17.94 -0.69 -12.65
CA ARG A 221 -18.78 -1.71 -13.28
C ARG A 221 -19.45 -2.54 -12.21
N ILE A 222 -20.70 -2.89 -12.46
CA ILE A 222 -21.48 -3.80 -11.61
C ILE A 222 -21.94 -4.97 -12.45
N ARG A 223 -21.90 -6.17 -11.86
CA ARG A 223 -22.48 -7.36 -12.48
C ARG A 223 -23.89 -7.56 -11.98
N LEU A 224 -24.82 -7.57 -12.93
CA LEU A 224 -26.25 -7.70 -12.76
C LEU A 224 -26.73 -8.96 -13.45
N ARG A 225 -27.39 -9.84 -12.70
CA ARG A 225 -28.10 -10.98 -13.28
C ARG A 225 -29.61 -10.76 -13.22
N LEU A 226 -30.28 -10.90 -14.36
CA LEU A 226 -31.72 -10.83 -14.45
C LEU A 226 -32.31 -12.25 -14.31
N LEU A 227 -32.98 -12.51 -13.19
CA LEU A 227 -33.54 -13.83 -12.88
C LEU A 227 -34.93 -13.99 -13.52
N ASP A 228 -35.59 -12.90 -13.92
CA ASP A 228 -36.90 -12.89 -14.55
C ASP A 228 -36.82 -12.79 -16.08
N HIS A 229 -37.57 -13.62 -16.79
CA HIS A 229 -37.60 -13.61 -18.25
C HIS A 229 -38.23 -12.32 -18.85
N GLY A 230 -39.18 -11.70 -18.13
CA GLY A 230 -39.78 -10.42 -18.54
C GLY A 230 -38.76 -9.29 -18.48
N LEU A 231 -37.98 -9.20 -17.41
CA LEU A 231 -36.91 -8.24 -17.26
C LEU A 231 -35.81 -8.42 -18.31
N ARG A 232 -35.45 -9.68 -18.63
CA ARG A 232 -34.47 -9.95 -19.72
C ARG A 232 -34.90 -9.39 -21.05
N ARG A 233 -36.20 -9.52 -21.41
CA ARG A 233 -36.71 -8.95 -22.68
C ARG A 233 -36.53 -7.44 -22.78
N GLN A 234 -36.56 -6.71 -21.66
CA GLN A 234 -36.36 -5.26 -21.62
C GLN A 234 -34.91 -4.84 -21.96
N VAL A 235 -33.96 -5.79 -21.84
CA VAL A 235 -32.53 -5.56 -22.11
C VAL A 235 -32.00 -6.47 -23.23
N GLY A 236 -32.82 -6.75 -24.25
CA GLY A 236 -32.39 -7.52 -25.41
C GLY A 236 -32.22 -9.03 -25.16
N GLY A 237 -32.82 -9.57 -24.11
CA GLY A 237 -32.74 -11.00 -23.77
C GLY A 237 -31.53 -11.39 -22.90
N LEU A 238 -30.68 -10.46 -22.55
CA LEU A 238 -29.48 -10.73 -21.74
C LEU A 238 -29.86 -11.12 -20.31
N GLY A 239 -29.29 -12.20 -19.81
CA GLY A 239 -29.54 -12.67 -18.45
C GLY A 239 -28.44 -12.35 -17.45
N ASP A 240 -27.23 -12.04 -17.92
CA ASP A 240 -26.06 -11.69 -17.12
C ASP A 240 -25.33 -10.55 -17.83
N ILE A 241 -25.20 -9.41 -17.15
CA ILE A 241 -24.68 -8.17 -17.70
C ILE A 241 -23.64 -7.61 -16.74
N GLU A 242 -22.47 -7.28 -17.26
CA GLU A 242 -21.51 -6.45 -16.53
C GLU A 242 -21.28 -5.16 -17.31
N ALA A 243 -21.77 -4.04 -16.78
CA ALA A 243 -21.73 -2.75 -17.46
C ALA A 243 -21.34 -1.61 -16.50
N PRO A 244 -20.92 -0.46 -17.06
CA PRO A 244 -20.77 0.77 -16.29
C PRO A 244 -22.01 1.08 -15.46
N LEU A 245 -21.78 1.57 -14.24
CA LEU A 245 -22.86 1.87 -13.30
C LEU A 245 -23.91 2.84 -13.88
N GLU A 246 -23.48 3.88 -14.58
CA GLU A 246 -24.36 4.86 -15.18
C GLU A 246 -25.28 4.26 -16.27
N GLU A 247 -24.73 3.32 -17.05
CA GLU A 247 -25.50 2.58 -18.05
C GLU A 247 -26.53 1.66 -17.38
N LEU A 248 -26.14 0.95 -16.32
CA LEU A 248 -27.08 0.13 -15.54
C LEU A 248 -28.15 0.95 -14.86
N ALA A 249 -27.81 2.17 -14.39
CA ALA A 249 -28.77 3.08 -13.77
C ALA A 249 -29.85 3.56 -14.75
N SER A 250 -29.51 3.68 -16.04
CA SER A 250 -30.42 4.12 -17.10
C SER A 250 -31.28 2.99 -17.68
N LEU A 251 -31.05 1.73 -17.29
CA LEU A 251 -31.88 0.63 -17.78
C LEU A 251 -33.34 0.78 -17.36
N PRO A 252 -34.32 0.49 -18.25
CA PRO A 252 -35.75 0.58 -17.97
C PRO A 252 -36.24 -0.63 -17.14
N LEU A 253 -35.58 -0.89 -16.02
CA LEU A 253 -35.89 -2.01 -15.15
C LEU A 253 -36.83 -1.59 -14.02
N ALA A 254 -37.75 -2.48 -13.69
CA ALA A 254 -38.65 -2.34 -12.55
C ALA A 254 -38.74 -3.67 -11.80
N PRO A 255 -37.66 -4.15 -11.17
CA PRO A 255 -37.70 -5.40 -10.44
C PRO A 255 -38.58 -5.26 -9.19
N ARG A 256 -39.32 -6.31 -8.85
CA ARG A 256 -40.02 -6.40 -7.57
C ARG A 256 -39.09 -6.82 -6.44
N LEU A 257 -38.04 -7.56 -6.77
CA LEU A 257 -37.10 -8.16 -5.86
C LEU A 257 -35.67 -8.01 -6.38
N ALA A 258 -34.74 -7.62 -5.51
CA ALA A 258 -33.32 -7.54 -5.83
C ALA A 258 -32.49 -8.25 -4.75
N PHE A 259 -31.74 -9.25 -5.17
CA PHE A 259 -30.77 -9.89 -4.32
C PHE A 259 -29.42 -9.15 -4.42
N ILE A 260 -28.77 -8.92 -3.29
CA ILE A 260 -27.39 -8.47 -3.20
C ILE A 260 -26.58 -9.65 -2.68
N VAL A 261 -25.79 -10.25 -3.54
CA VAL A 261 -25.07 -11.51 -3.27
C VAL A 261 -23.58 -11.25 -3.24
N GLU A 262 -22.92 -11.62 -2.16
CA GLU A 262 -21.49 -11.34 -2.01
C GLU A 262 -20.64 -12.23 -2.92
N ASN A 263 -20.90 -13.52 -2.91
CA ASN A 263 -20.17 -14.49 -3.72
C ASN A 263 -20.71 -14.56 -5.16
N LEU A 264 -19.80 -14.50 -6.13
CA LEU A 264 -20.15 -14.54 -7.55
C LEU A 264 -20.79 -15.86 -7.98
N GLU A 265 -20.23 -16.98 -7.59
CA GLU A 265 -20.70 -18.31 -8.00
C GLU A 265 -22.09 -18.59 -7.41
N SER A 266 -22.31 -18.18 -6.16
CA SER A 266 -23.64 -18.25 -5.53
C SER A 266 -24.67 -17.42 -6.30
N GLY A 267 -24.32 -16.22 -6.72
CA GLY A 267 -25.20 -15.38 -7.53
C GLY A 267 -25.47 -15.94 -8.93
N LEU A 268 -24.46 -16.54 -9.56
CA LEU A 268 -24.59 -17.21 -10.85
C LEU A 268 -25.45 -18.48 -10.77
N ALA A 269 -25.46 -19.16 -9.65
CA ALA A 269 -26.24 -20.37 -9.44
C ALA A 269 -27.72 -20.12 -9.15
N LEU A 270 -28.14 -18.88 -8.82
CA LEU A 270 -29.53 -18.57 -8.50
C LEU A 270 -30.49 -19.03 -9.63
N PRO A 271 -31.63 -19.66 -9.30
CA PRO A 271 -32.62 -20.08 -10.30
C PRO A 271 -33.35 -18.87 -10.89
N ALA A 272 -34.21 -19.14 -11.86
CA ALA A 272 -35.17 -18.13 -12.32
C ALA A 272 -36.15 -17.79 -11.17
N VAL A 273 -36.30 -16.48 -10.89
CA VAL A 273 -37.21 -15.95 -9.86
C VAL A 273 -38.02 -14.83 -10.51
N PRO A 274 -39.37 -14.93 -10.52
CA PRO A 274 -40.23 -13.94 -11.19
C PRO A 274 -40.06 -12.53 -10.60
N GLY A 275 -39.84 -11.54 -11.46
CA GLY A 275 -39.64 -10.15 -11.07
C GLY A 275 -38.33 -9.84 -10.35
N ALA A 276 -37.35 -10.76 -10.35
CA ALA A 276 -36.13 -10.60 -9.58
C ALA A 276 -34.90 -10.33 -10.43
N VAL A 277 -33.95 -9.64 -9.78
CA VAL A 277 -32.58 -9.44 -10.23
C VAL A 277 -31.59 -9.82 -9.13
N ALA A 278 -30.32 -10.04 -9.48
CA ALA A 278 -29.25 -10.22 -8.51
C ALA A 278 -28.06 -9.34 -8.89
N LEU A 279 -27.55 -8.60 -7.90
CA LEU A 279 -26.33 -7.81 -7.96
C LEU A 279 -25.24 -8.57 -7.22
N MET A 280 -24.10 -8.80 -7.88
CA MET A 280 -23.10 -9.77 -7.39
C MET A 280 -21.74 -9.12 -7.19
N LYS A 281 -20.96 -9.65 -6.22
CA LYS A 281 -19.55 -9.31 -5.99
C LYS A 281 -19.29 -7.82 -5.76
N LEU A 282 -20.18 -7.16 -5.05
CA LEU A 282 -20.02 -5.73 -4.75
C LEU A 282 -19.01 -5.46 -3.64
N GLY A 283 -18.92 -6.32 -2.62
CA GLY A 283 -18.07 -6.11 -1.46
C GLY A 283 -18.22 -4.71 -0.89
N HIS A 284 -17.11 -4.00 -0.73
CA HIS A 284 -17.13 -2.61 -0.25
C HIS A 284 -17.74 -1.59 -1.24
N ALA A 285 -17.94 -1.98 -2.51
CA ALA A 285 -18.54 -1.12 -3.53
C ALA A 285 -20.08 -1.02 -3.44
N VAL A 286 -20.69 -1.61 -2.40
CA VAL A 286 -22.15 -1.51 -2.16
C VAL A 286 -22.65 -0.07 -2.13
N ASN A 287 -21.83 0.91 -1.78
CA ASN A 287 -22.17 2.33 -1.82
C ASN A 287 -22.62 2.83 -3.19
N LEU A 288 -22.26 2.11 -4.26
CA LEU A 288 -22.69 2.43 -5.62
C LEU A 288 -24.17 2.16 -5.87
N LEU A 289 -24.80 1.28 -5.07
CA LEU A 289 -26.22 0.93 -5.20
C LEU A 289 -27.16 2.12 -5.11
N ARG A 290 -26.79 3.17 -4.38
CA ARG A 290 -27.56 4.43 -4.30
C ARG A 290 -27.81 5.08 -5.65
N GLN A 291 -26.97 4.79 -6.66
CA GLN A 291 -27.05 5.34 -8.01
C GLN A 291 -27.96 4.52 -8.93
N LEU A 292 -28.50 3.39 -8.49
CA LEU A 292 -29.44 2.57 -9.23
C LEU A 292 -30.89 2.91 -8.82
N PRO A 293 -31.61 3.82 -9.53
CA PRO A 293 -32.89 4.33 -9.09
C PRO A 293 -33.96 3.24 -9.00
N TRP A 294 -33.91 2.23 -9.86
CA TRP A 294 -34.85 1.12 -9.90
C TRP A 294 -34.72 0.13 -8.71
N LEU A 295 -33.70 0.26 -7.85
CA LEU A 295 -33.62 -0.50 -6.60
C LEU A 295 -34.52 0.07 -5.49
N ARG A 296 -34.81 1.38 -5.52
CA ARG A 296 -35.55 2.04 -4.43
C ARG A 296 -36.94 1.46 -4.19
N PRO A 297 -37.77 1.18 -5.24
CA PRO A 297 -39.06 0.56 -5.05
C PRO A 297 -39.01 -0.95 -4.86
N ALA A 298 -37.90 -1.60 -5.11
CA ALA A 298 -37.76 -3.04 -5.02
C ALA A 298 -37.65 -3.52 -3.54
N ARG A 299 -38.17 -4.70 -3.26
CA ARG A 299 -37.77 -5.43 -2.06
C ARG A 299 -36.32 -5.86 -2.22
N VAL A 300 -35.45 -5.46 -1.31
CA VAL A 300 -34.01 -5.78 -1.35
C VAL A 300 -33.66 -6.84 -0.33
N VAL A 301 -32.90 -7.84 -0.72
CA VAL A 301 -32.45 -8.93 0.15
C VAL A 301 -30.95 -9.09 0.02
N VAL A 302 -30.24 -8.96 1.12
CA VAL A 302 -28.80 -9.17 1.20
C VAL A 302 -28.53 -10.62 1.61
N TRP A 303 -27.66 -11.26 0.86
CA TRP A 303 -27.14 -12.58 1.18
C TRP A 303 -25.62 -12.53 1.11
N GLY A 304 -24.98 -12.43 2.26
CA GLY A 304 -23.54 -12.39 2.44
C GLY A 304 -23.03 -13.53 3.31
N ASP A 305 -21.75 -13.50 3.60
CA ASP A 305 -21.14 -14.40 4.57
C ASP A 305 -21.64 -14.10 5.99
N LEU A 306 -21.74 -15.12 6.82
CA LEU A 306 -21.99 -14.98 8.25
C LEU A 306 -20.66 -14.73 8.98
N ASP A 307 -20.15 -13.52 8.85
CA ASP A 307 -18.97 -13.01 9.51
C ASP A 307 -19.15 -11.52 9.85
N THR A 308 -18.16 -10.92 10.48
CA THR A 308 -18.27 -9.51 10.91
C THR A 308 -18.33 -8.54 9.73
N HIS A 309 -17.70 -8.85 8.60
CA HIS A 309 -17.74 -8.03 7.38
C HIS A 309 -19.07 -8.15 6.63
N GLY A 310 -19.69 -9.33 6.59
CA GLY A 310 -21.00 -9.52 5.95
C GLY A 310 -22.09 -8.67 6.64
N PHE A 311 -22.07 -8.59 7.98
CA PHE A 311 -22.96 -7.69 8.71
C PHE A 311 -22.65 -6.21 8.48
N ALA A 312 -21.37 -5.84 8.36
CA ALA A 312 -20.98 -4.48 8.00
C ALA A 312 -21.44 -4.09 6.58
N ILE A 313 -21.44 -5.03 5.63
CA ILE A 313 -22.00 -4.85 4.29
C ILE A 313 -23.51 -4.64 4.37
N LEU A 314 -24.24 -5.46 5.14
CA LEU A 314 -25.69 -5.33 5.36
C LEU A 314 -26.05 -3.96 5.94
N ASP A 315 -25.35 -3.50 6.97
CA ASP A 315 -25.55 -2.17 7.56
C ASP A 315 -25.38 -1.04 6.54
N ARG A 316 -24.31 -1.12 5.72
CA ARG A 316 -24.06 -0.15 4.63
C ARG A 316 -25.15 -0.17 3.56
N VAL A 317 -25.66 -1.35 3.20
CA VAL A 317 -26.78 -1.45 2.26
C VAL A 317 -28.01 -0.77 2.84
N ARG A 318 -28.34 -0.98 4.12
CA ARG A 318 -29.48 -0.33 4.78
C ARG A 318 -29.33 1.19 4.93
N ALA A 319 -28.10 1.69 5.02
CA ALA A 319 -27.87 3.13 4.98
C ALA A 319 -28.40 3.79 3.69
N MET A 320 -28.50 3.05 2.59
CA MET A 320 -28.95 3.53 1.29
C MET A 320 -30.33 3.01 0.90
N LEU A 321 -30.67 1.82 1.35
CA LEU A 321 -31.88 1.06 1.05
C LEU A 321 -32.47 0.55 2.37
N PRO A 322 -33.15 1.39 3.16
CA PRO A 322 -33.58 1.03 4.52
C PRO A 322 -34.53 -0.18 4.56
N GLN A 323 -35.19 -0.49 3.41
CA GLN A 323 -36.07 -1.65 3.25
C GLN A 323 -35.31 -2.99 3.09
N ALA A 324 -33.97 -2.99 3.05
CA ALA A 324 -33.19 -4.19 2.83
C ALA A 324 -33.32 -5.18 4.00
N GLY A 325 -33.72 -6.40 3.70
CA GLY A 325 -33.69 -7.56 4.59
C GLY A 325 -32.40 -8.39 4.37
N SER A 326 -32.19 -9.38 5.21
CA SER A 326 -31.16 -10.39 5.04
C SER A 326 -31.76 -11.77 4.76
N MET A 327 -30.97 -12.67 4.18
CA MET A 327 -31.32 -14.05 3.95
C MET A 327 -30.20 -14.94 4.48
N LEU A 328 -30.53 -15.93 5.34
CA LEU A 328 -29.57 -16.88 5.92
C LEU A 328 -28.43 -16.22 6.71
N MET A 329 -28.64 -15.00 7.18
CA MET A 329 -27.69 -14.27 8.03
C MET A 329 -28.21 -14.23 9.49
N ASP A 330 -28.59 -15.38 10.02
CA ASP A 330 -29.19 -15.54 11.34
C ASP A 330 -28.46 -16.58 12.18
N ARG A 331 -28.79 -16.59 13.49
CA ARG A 331 -28.18 -17.47 14.48
C ARG A 331 -28.41 -18.94 14.20
N ASP A 332 -29.59 -19.30 13.73
CA ASP A 332 -29.95 -20.70 13.51
C ASP A 332 -29.17 -21.26 12.32
N THR A 333 -29.04 -20.48 11.27
CA THR A 333 -28.14 -20.80 10.12
C THR A 333 -26.71 -20.98 10.58
N LEU A 334 -26.17 -20.07 11.38
CA LEU A 334 -24.80 -20.16 11.88
C LEU A 334 -24.60 -21.41 12.71
N LEU A 335 -25.44 -21.65 13.73
CA LEU A 335 -25.24 -22.73 14.69
C LEU A 335 -25.55 -24.12 14.13
N SER A 336 -26.47 -24.23 13.16
CA SER A 336 -26.79 -25.50 12.51
C SER A 336 -25.69 -25.98 11.55
N HIS A 337 -24.77 -25.11 11.17
CA HIS A 337 -23.71 -25.43 10.20
C HIS A 337 -22.29 -25.29 10.79
N ARG A 338 -22.13 -25.63 12.09
CA ARG A 338 -20.83 -25.52 12.80
C ARG A 338 -19.69 -26.27 12.13
N SER A 339 -19.96 -27.38 11.50
CA SER A 339 -18.94 -28.17 10.80
C SER A 339 -18.37 -27.51 9.55
N LEU A 340 -19.01 -26.42 9.08
CA LEU A 340 -18.59 -25.66 7.88
C LEU A 340 -17.87 -24.37 8.24
N TRP A 341 -17.69 -24.07 9.53
CA TRP A 341 -17.03 -22.86 9.98
C TRP A 341 -15.54 -22.84 9.56
N VAL A 342 -15.07 -21.65 9.30
CA VAL A 342 -13.66 -21.32 9.08
C VAL A 342 -13.27 -20.12 9.94
N GLU A 343 -12.01 -19.80 10.00
CA GLU A 343 -11.52 -18.62 10.70
C GLU A 343 -11.68 -17.38 9.82
N GLU A 344 -12.23 -16.30 10.37
CA GLU A 344 -12.21 -14.97 9.77
C GLU A 344 -10.82 -14.34 9.92
N PRO A 345 -10.06 -14.14 8.82
CA PRO A 345 -8.64 -13.72 8.94
C PRO A 345 -8.46 -12.35 9.59
N ARG A 346 -9.39 -11.43 9.33
CA ARG A 346 -9.39 -10.05 9.83
C ARG A 346 -10.82 -9.64 10.16
N PRO A 347 -11.26 -9.77 11.41
CA PRO A 347 -12.57 -9.28 11.82
C PRO A 347 -12.73 -7.78 11.56
N TYR A 348 -13.97 -7.35 11.40
CA TYR A 348 -14.31 -5.95 11.23
C TYR A 348 -13.93 -5.14 12.49
N ASP A 349 -13.19 -4.05 12.30
CA ASP A 349 -12.69 -3.13 13.31
C ASP A 349 -13.21 -1.69 13.14
N GLY A 350 -14.26 -1.53 12.32
CA GLY A 350 -14.86 -0.23 12.03
C GLY A 350 -15.87 0.24 13.09
N PRO A 351 -16.62 1.31 12.77
CA PRO A 351 -17.62 1.88 13.68
C PRO A 351 -18.79 0.91 13.93
N ASP A 352 -19.55 1.17 15.00
CA ASP A 352 -20.74 0.41 15.39
C ASP A 352 -21.75 0.30 14.24
N LEU A 353 -22.41 -0.85 14.14
CA LEU A 353 -23.42 -1.14 13.11
C LEU A 353 -24.81 -0.82 13.66
N GLU A 354 -25.35 0.34 13.32
CA GLU A 354 -26.59 0.89 13.91
C GLU A 354 -27.87 0.41 13.20
N ARG A 355 -27.75 -0.22 12.01
CA ARG A 355 -28.89 -0.55 11.14
C ARG A 355 -29.20 -2.03 11.07
N LEU A 356 -28.57 -2.83 11.91
CA LEU A 356 -28.89 -4.25 12.06
C LEU A 356 -30.19 -4.40 12.86
N SER A 357 -30.99 -5.41 12.53
CA SER A 357 -32.10 -5.82 13.41
C SER A 357 -31.59 -6.37 14.73
N GLU A 358 -32.44 -6.50 15.71
CA GLU A 358 -32.09 -7.04 17.02
C GLU A 358 -31.48 -8.46 16.91
N SER A 359 -32.09 -9.33 16.07
CA SER A 359 -31.58 -10.68 15.83
C SER A 359 -30.23 -10.71 15.14
N GLU A 360 -29.99 -9.82 14.15
CA GLU A 360 -28.72 -9.70 13.46
C GLU A 360 -27.63 -9.11 14.36
N SER A 361 -27.98 -8.11 15.19
CA SER A 361 -27.07 -7.53 16.17
C SER A 361 -26.61 -8.55 17.21
N LEU A 362 -27.50 -9.46 17.62
CA LEU A 362 -27.12 -10.57 18.52
C LEU A 362 -26.08 -11.49 17.87
N VAL A 363 -26.23 -11.80 16.58
CA VAL A 363 -25.25 -12.62 15.84
C VAL A 363 -23.94 -11.86 15.67
N PHE A 364 -23.98 -10.62 15.21
CA PHE A 364 -22.80 -9.80 15.06
C PHE A 364 -21.99 -9.65 16.35
N ASN A 365 -22.65 -9.29 17.44
CA ASN A 365 -22.01 -9.14 18.74
C ASN A 365 -21.44 -10.47 19.26
N GLY A 366 -22.12 -11.58 18.98
CA GLY A 366 -21.61 -12.91 19.30
C GLY A 366 -20.36 -13.30 18.52
N LEU A 367 -20.27 -12.92 17.24
CA LEU A 367 -19.06 -13.11 16.42
C LEU A 367 -17.90 -12.24 16.93
N VAL A 368 -18.15 -10.97 17.20
CA VAL A 368 -17.15 -10.04 17.76
C VAL A 368 -16.62 -10.50 19.13
N ALA A 369 -17.51 -11.05 19.98
CA ALA A 369 -17.16 -11.54 21.30
C ALA A 369 -16.61 -12.98 21.32
N ASP A 370 -16.39 -13.60 20.18
CA ASP A 370 -15.96 -15.01 20.07
C ASP A 370 -16.87 -15.99 20.84
N ALA A 371 -18.18 -15.67 20.96
CA ALA A 371 -19.13 -16.40 21.82
C ALA A 371 -19.33 -17.88 21.42
N TRP A 372 -19.03 -18.22 20.18
CA TRP A 372 -19.21 -19.58 19.64
C TRP A 372 -17.89 -20.24 19.21
N GLY A 373 -16.80 -19.50 19.21
CA GLY A 373 -15.47 -19.89 18.78
C GLY A 373 -14.67 -18.70 18.31
N VAL A 374 -13.36 -18.84 18.25
CA VAL A 374 -12.45 -17.74 17.88
C VAL A 374 -12.63 -17.42 16.40
N ARG A 375 -12.98 -16.15 16.08
CA ARG A 375 -13.09 -15.62 14.71
C ARG A 375 -13.94 -16.50 13.78
N VAL A 376 -15.11 -16.89 14.22
CA VAL A 376 -16.00 -17.76 13.45
C VAL A 376 -16.49 -17.04 12.20
N ARG A 377 -16.37 -17.69 11.05
CA ARG A 377 -16.94 -17.32 9.75
C ARG A 377 -17.66 -18.50 9.15
N LEU A 378 -18.85 -18.30 8.61
CA LEU A 378 -19.54 -19.25 7.75
C LEU A 378 -19.76 -18.61 6.38
N GLU A 379 -18.96 -19.04 5.41
CA GLU A 379 -19.03 -18.56 4.04
C GLU A 379 -20.33 -19.02 3.37
N GLN A 380 -21.03 -18.11 2.68
CA GLN A 380 -22.30 -18.40 2.01
C GLN A 380 -22.18 -19.55 1.00
N GLU A 381 -21.03 -19.70 0.35
CA GLU A 381 -20.79 -20.76 -0.64
C GLU A 381 -20.65 -22.17 -0.03
N ARG A 382 -20.48 -22.27 1.30
CA ARG A 382 -20.42 -23.55 2.01
C ARG A 382 -21.79 -24.06 2.43
N LEU A 383 -22.82 -23.22 2.38
CA LEU A 383 -24.17 -23.63 2.74
C LEU A 383 -24.74 -24.60 1.72
N PRO A 384 -25.46 -25.66 2.18
CA PRO A 384 -26.08 -26.64 1.29
C PRO A 384 -27.09 -25.98 0.34
N TRP A 385 -26.96 -26.22 -0.97
CA TRP A 385 -27.83 -25.63 -1.98
C TRP A 385 -29.33 -25.85 -1.76
N PRO A 386 -29.82 -27.02 -1.28
CA PRO A 386 -31.23 -27.17 -0.94
C PRO A 386 -31.75 -26.19 0.11
N LEU A 387 -30.91 -25.79 1.08
CA LEU A 387 -31.27 -24.76 2.07
C LEU A 387 -31.49 -23.40 1.38
N ILE A 388 -30.60 -23.05 0.45
CA ILE A 388 -30.73 -21.83 -0.33
C ILE A 388 -32.04 -21.79 -1.12
N LEU A 389 -32.39 -22.92 -1.80
CA LEU A 389 -33.64 -23.01 -2.55
C LEU A 389 -34.85 -22.85 -1.63
N THR A 390 -34.82 -23.43 -0.44
CA THR A 390 -35.89 -23.29 0.57
C THR A 390 -36.05 -21.87 1.03
N ALA A 391 -34.92 -21.16 1.29
CA ALA A 391 -34.91 -19.76 1.67
C ALA A 391 -35.44 -18.84 0.53
N LEU A 392 -35.04 -19.11 -0.71
CA LEU A 392 -35.52 -18.36 -1.89
C LEU A 392 -37.02 -18.50 -2.12
N ALA A 393 -37.62 -19.62 -1.77
CA ALA A 393 -39.07 -19.87 -1.93
C ALA A 393 -39.93 -18.96 -1.03
N GLN A 394 -39.35 -18.24 -0.09
CA GLN A 394 -40.08 -17.29 0.80
C GLN A 394 -40.22 -15.89 0.16
N PHE A 395 -39.60 -15.64 -0.96
CA PHE A 395 -39.60 -14.37 -1.66
C PHE A 395 -40.43 -14.43 -2.95
#